data_a577f825110d42a7f4b01acd33d44e8c
#
_entry.id   a577f825110d42a7f4b01acd33d44e8c
#
_cell.length_a   1.000
_cell.length_b   1.000
_cell.length_c   1.000
_cell.angle_alpha   90.00
_cell.angle_beta   90.00
_cell.angle_gamma   90.00
#
_symmetry.space_group_name_H-M   'P 1'
#
loop_
_entity.id
_entity.type
_entity.pdbx_description
1 polymer ?
#
loop_
_entity_poly.entity_id
_entity_poly.type
_entity_poly.pdbx_seq_one_letter_code
_entity_poly.pdbx_strand_id
1 'polypeptide(L)'
;THLAHDVPARLPQWDWLAHHAAPPIIVEPQNMIVLEGVGAGASALRPFLSTLVWVELPRADRFARAMARDEGAYAEWWDVWADQEDAYLTSNRPQEHANLIVRTADTPN
;
A
#
# COMPACT_ATOMS: atom_id res chain seq x y z
N THR A 1 -15.31 2.81 -2.69
CA THR A 1 -16.54 3.61 -2.84
C THR A 1 -17.74 2.98 -2.11
N HIS A 2 -17.87 1.66 -2.13
CA HIS A 2 -18.97 0.99 -1.40
C HIS A 2 -18.95 1.33 0.09
N LEU A 3 -17.77 1.29 0.73
CA LEU A 3 -17.66 1.58 2.16
C LEU A 3 -17.99 3.04 2.50
N ALA A 4 -17.70 3.97 1.58
CA ALA A 4 -18.04 5.38 1.76
C ALA A 4 -19.56 5.64 1.75
N HIS A 5 -20.35 4.68 1.24
CA HIS A 5 -21.81 4.75 1.16
C HIS A 5 -22.49 3.76 2.12
N ASP A 6 -21.77 3.29 3.15
CA ASP A 6 -22.25 2.32 4.13
C ASP A 6 -22.71 0.99 3.50
N VAL A 7 -22.07 0.60 2.41
CA VAL A 7 -22.34 -0.67 1.72
C VAL A 7 -21.13 -1.58 1.88
N PRO A 8 -21.31 -2.87 2.23
CA PRO A 8 -20.19 -3.80 2.29
C PRO A 8 -19.41 -3.86 0.98
N ALA A 9 -18.09 -3.90 1.06
CA ALA A 9 -17.22 -4.02 -0.09
C ALA A 9 -16.74 -5.46 -0.26
N ARG A 10 -16.78 -5.93 -1.49
CA ARG A 10 -16.24 -7.24 -1.86
C ARG A 10 -14.87 -7.04 -2.47
N LEU A 11 -13.82 -7.49 -1.77
CA LEU A 11 -12.45 -7.28 -2.19
C LEU A 11 -11.87 -8.56 -2.80
N PRO A 12 -11.42 -8.52 -4.07
CA PRO A 12 -10.75 -9.66 -4.67
C PRO A 12 -9.43 -9.95 -3.95
N GLN A 13 -9.08 -11.21 -3.87
CA GLN A 13 -7.80 -11.66 -3.31
C GLN A 13 -7.03 -12.48 -4.32
N TRP A 14 -5.70 -12.49 -4.14
CA TRP A 14 -4.80 -13.31 -4.92
C TRP A 14 -4.05 -14.26 -4.01
N ASP A 15 -4.02 -15.54 -4.38
CA ASP A 15 -3.22 -16.54 -3.66
C ASP A 15 -1.84 -16.61 -4.28
N TRP A 16 -0.85 -16.07 -3.60
CA TRP A 16 0.52 -16.01 -4.10
C TRP A 16 1.21 -17.37 -4.16
N LEU A 17 0.82 -18.32 -3.33
CA LEU A 17 1.38 -19.66 -3.35
C LEU A 17 0.82 -20.49 -4.51
N ALA A 18 -0.47 -20.38 -4.75
CA ALA A 18 -1.17 -21.13 -5.78
C ALA A 18 -1.18 -20.43 -7.15
N HIS A 19 -0.78 -19.15 -7.21
CA HIS A 19 -0.78 -18.32 -8.42
C HIS A 19 -2.17 -18.22 -9.09
N HIS A 20 -3.22 -18.11 -8.28
CA HIS A 20 -4.57 -17.88 -8.79
C HIS A 20 -5.37 -17.03 -7.83
N ALA A 21 -6.54 -16.56 -8.30
CA ALA A 21 -7.45 -15.78 -7.47
C ALA A 21 -7.98 -16.62 -6.29
N ALA A 22 -7.94 -16.05 -5.11
CA ALA A 22 -8.57 -16.61 -3.91
C ALA A 22 -10.02 -16.11 -3.80
N PRO A 23 -10.86 -16.73 -2.94
CA PRO A 23 -12.19 -16.20 -2.67
C PRO A 23 -12.12 -14.75 -2.17
N PRO A 24 -13.03 -13.86 -2.61
CA PRO A 24 -13.02 -12.47 -2.18
C PRO A 24 -13.34 -12.32 -0.70
N ILE A 25 -12.83 -11.25 -0.09
CA ILE A 25 -13.18 -10.86 1.28
C ILE A 25 -14.32 -9.85 1.22
N ILE A 26 -15.28 -9.99 2.14
CA ILE A 26 -16.32 -9.00 2.35
C ILE A 26 -15.87 -8.09 3.50
N VAL A 27 -15.81 -6.79 3.23
CA VAL A 27 -15.48 -5.79 4.25
C VAL A 27 -16.75 -5.01 4.57
N GLU A 28 -17.15 -5.07 5.86
CA GLU A 28 -18.33 -4.38 6.36
C GLU A 28 -17.98 -2.91 6.65
N PRO A 29 -18.94 -1.98 6.47
CA PRO A 29 -18.75 -0.59 6.87
C PRO A 29 -18.48 -0.47 8.37
N GLN A 30 -17.56 0.42 8.74
CA GLN A 30 -17.18 0.69 10.12
C GLN A 30 -17.09 2.21 10.34
N ASN A 31 -17.11 2.65 11.60
CA ASN A 31 -16.90 4.06 11.93
C ASN A 31 -15.51 4.55 11.52
N MET A 32 -14.52 3.69 11.58
CA MET A 32 -13.17 3.97 11.12
C MET A 32 -12.65 2.80 10.30
N ILE A 33 -12.11 3.09 9.13
CA ILE A 33 -11.47 2.10 8.26
C ILE A 33 -10.10 2.64 7.88
N VAL A 34 -9.07 1.83 8.07
CA VAL A 34 -7.70 2.15 7.66
C VAL A 34 -7.34 1.30 6.44
N LEU A 35 -6.97 1.97 5.36
CA LEU A 35 -6.41 1.32 4.18
C LEU A 35 -4.89 1.42 4.24
N GLU A 36 -4.22 0.29 4.16
CA GLU A 36 -2.77 0.24 4.19
C GLU A 36 -2.27 -0.40 2.91
N GLY A 37 -1.22 0.14 2.35
CA GLY A 37 -0.58 -0.42 1.17
C GLY A 37 -0.08 0.64 0.21
N VAL A 38 0.70 0.21 -0.78
CA VAL A 38 1.36 1.09 -1.75
C VAL A 38 0.35 1.94 -2.52
N GLY A 39 -0.77 1.35 -2.92
CA GLY A 39 -1.79 2.03 -3.72
C GLY A 39 -2.85 2.78 -2.93
N ALA A 40 -2.77 2.81 -1.59
CA ALA A 40 -3.83 3.38 -0.75
C ALA A 40 -4.01 4.89 -0.97
N GLY A 41 -2.96 5.60 -1.38
CA GLY A 41 -3.00 7.04 -1.66
C GLY A 41 -3.23 7.41 -3.11
N ALA A 42 -3.70 6.49 -3.94
CA ALA A 42 -3.95 6.74 -5.36
C ALA A 42 -4.95 7.89 -5.56
N SER A 43 -4.77 8.65 -6.65
CA SER A 43 -5.61 9.79 -6.95
C SER A 43 -7.10 9.45 -7.01
N ALA A 44 -7.43 8.25 -7.51
CA ALA A 44 -8.82 7.79 -7.60
C ALA A 44 -9.46 7.54 -6.23
N LEU A 45 -8.66 7.25 -5.20
CA LEU A 45 -9.15 6.98 -3.85
C LEU A 45 -9.21 8.22 -2.97
N ARG A 46 -8.39 9.24 -3.26
CA ARG A 46 -8.27 10.42 -2.41
C ARG A 46 -9.58 11.12 -2.07
N PRO A 47 -10.56 11.26 -2.96
CA PRO A 47 -11.84 11.89 -2.61
C PRO A 47 -12.60 11.18 -1.48
N PHE A 48 -12.30 9.92 -1.22
CA PHE A 48 -12.97 9.12 -0.19
C PHE A 48 -12.19 9.03 1.11
N LEU A 49 -10.99 9.63 1.18
CA LEU A 49 -10.13 9.58 2.35
C LEU A 49 -10.35 10.81 3.21
N SER A 50 -10.54 10.61 4.53
CA SER A 50 -10.55 11.71 5.49
C SER A 50 -9.13 12.19 5.78
N THR A 51 -8.19 11.27 5.83
CA THR A 51 -6.79 11.55 6.15
C THR A 51 -5.90 10.62 5.34
N LEU A 52 -4.86 11.19 4.77
CA LEU A 52 -3.81 10.45 4.07
C LEU A 52 -2.49 10.61 4.83
N VAL A 53 -1.88 9.50 5.18
CA VAL A 53 -0.57 9.45 5.83
C VAL A 53 0.43 8.85 4.86
N TRP A 54 1.52 9.56 4.61
CA TRP A 54 2.62 9.07 3.80
C TRP A 54 3.76 8.64 4.70
N VAL A 55 4.20 7.40 4.56
CA VAL A 55 5.34 6.85 5.31
C VAL A 55 6.53 6.77 4.37
N GLU A 56 7.62 7.42 4.76
CA GLU A 56 8.79 7.62 3.91
C GLU A 56 10.03 6.95 4.49
N LEU A 57 10.78 6.27 3.62
CA LEU A 57 12.04 5.65 3.95
C LEU A 57 12.91 5.61 2.68
N PRO A 58 14.21 5.93 2.73
CA PRO A 58 15.09 5.85 1.57
C PRO A 58 15.06 4.46 0.90
N ARG A 59 15.19 4.43 -0.42
CA ARG A 59 15.06 3.19 -1.21
C ARG A 59 16.00 2.08 -0.72
N ALA A 60 17.24 2.41 -0.42
CA ALA A 60 18.20 1.42 0.06
C ALA A 60 17.77 0.78 1.38
N ASP A 61 17.21 1.58 2.29
CA ASP A 61 16.71 1.08 3.58
C ASP A 61 15.44 0.24 3.40
N ARG A 62 14.57 0.64 2.47
CA ARG A 62 13.39 -0.17 2.12
C ARG A 62 13.79 -1.54 1.59
N PHE A 63 14.78 -1.58 0.71
CA PHE A 63 15.29 -2.82 0.17
C PHE A 63 15.85 -3.71 1.27
N ALA A 64 16.70 -3.17 2.14
CA ALA A 64 17.32 -3.91 3.23
C ALA A 64 16.28 -4.49 4.18
N ARG A 65 15.28 -3.69 4.55
CA ARG A 65 14.19 -4.15 5.43
C ARG A 65 13.33 -5.23 4.79
N ALA A 66 13.02 -5.07 3.51
CA ALA A 66 12.22 -6.07 2.77
C ALA A 66 12.97 -7.39 2.65
N MET A 67 14.27 -7.35 2.34
CA MET A 67 15.10 -8.56 2.25
C MET A 67 15.19 -9.27 3.60
N ALA A 68 15.37 -8.52 4.69
CA ALA A 68 15.43 -9.09 6.03
C ALA A 68 14.09 -9.71 6.45
N ARG A 69 12.98 -9.03 6.17
CA ARG A 69 11.63 -9.52 6.52
C ARG A 69 11.26 -10.79 5.78
N ASP A 70 11.55 -10.84 4.49
CA ASP A 70 11.13 -11.93 3.61
C ASP A 70 12.25 -12.95 3.35
N GLU A 71 13.38 -12.82 4.03
CA GLU A 71 14.54 -13.70 3.88
C GLU A 71 15.03 -13.81 2.43
N GLY A 72 14.92 -12.72 1.68
CA GLY A 72 15.33 -12.68 0.28
C GLY A 72 14.40 -13.39 -0.70
N ALA A 73 13.22 -13.84 -0.25
CA ALA A 73 12.30 -14.64 -1.07
C ALA A 73 11.86 -13.91 -2.37
N TYR A 74 11.77 -12.58 -2.33
CA TYR A 74 11.31 -11.77 -3.45
C TYR A 74 12.43 -10.92 -4.07
N ALA A 75 13.69 -11.25 -3.82
CA ALA A 75 14.82 -10.45 -4.29
C ALA A 75 14.82 -10.26 -5.82
N GLU A 76 14.47 -11.30 -6.57
CA GLU A 76 14.43 -11.26 -8.04
C GLU A 76 13.35 -10.34 -8.59
N TRP A 77 12.31 -10.04 -7.80
CA TRP A 77 11.19 -9.19 -8.22
C TRP A 77 11.31 -7.75 -7.74
N TRP A 78 12.29 -7.45 -6.89
CA TRP A 78 12.42 -6.14 -6.26
C TRP A 78 12.49 -5.00 -7.26
N ASP A 79 13.35 -5.12 -8.29
CA ASP A 79 13.53 -4.04 -9.26
C ASP A 79 12.27 -3.78 -10.07
N VAL A 80 11.56 -4.84 -10.45
CA VAL A 80 10.28 -4.73 -11.15
C VAL A 80 9.26 -3.98 -10.30
N TRP A 81 9.13 -4.36 -9.04
CA TRP A 81 8.20 -3.71 -8.12
C TRP A 81 8.59 -2.26 -7.83
N ALA A 82 9.89 -1.98 -7.68
CA ALA A 82 10.37 -0.63 -7.46
C ALA A 82 10.10 0.28 -8.67
N ASP A 83 10.27 -0.22 -9.88
CA ASP A 83 9.96 0.52 -11.10
C ASP A 83 8.46 0.80 -11.22
N GLN A 84 7.62 -0.16 -10.89
CA GLN A 84 6.16 0.02 -10.86
C GLN A 84 5.76 1.06 -9.82
N GLU A 85 6.37 1.04 -8.66
CA GLU A 85 6.13 2.03 -7.60
C GLU A 85 6.56 3.42 -8.05
N ASP A 86 7.71 3.57 -8.67
CA ASP A 86 8.17 4.85 -9.20
C ASP A 86 7.21 5.43 -10.22
N ALA A 87 6.69 4.60 -11.13
CA ALA A 87 5.68 5.01 -12.09
C ALA A 87 4.38 5.46 -11.41
N TYR A 88 3.95 4.72 -10.38
CA TYR A 88 2.79 5.06 -9.57
C TYR A 88 2.98 6.41 -8.86
N LEU A 89 4.13 6.61 -8.23
CA LEU A 89 4.43 7.85 -7.51
C LEU A 89 4.48 9.06 -8.45
N THR A 90 5.00 8.88 -9.66
CA THR A 90 5.04 9.93 -10.66
C THR A 90 3.63 10.31 -11.14
N SER A 91 2.76 9.33 -11.34
CA SER A 91 1.40 9.57 -11.84
C SER A 91 0.44 10.07 -10.76
N ASN A 92 0.55 9.57 -9.53
CA ASN A 92 -0.43 9.84 -8.46
C ASN A 92 0.04 10.86 -7.43
N ARG A 93 1.34 10.99 -7.22
CA ARG A 93 1.97 11.93 -6.29
C ARG A 93 1.31 11.95 -4.90
N PRO A 94 1.15 10.79 -4.25
CA PRO A 94 0.44 10.72 -2.97
C PRO A 94 1.09 11.55 -1.87
N GLN A 95 2.42 11.67 -1.87
CA GLN A 95 3.16 12.46 -0.88
C GLN A 95 2.82 13.95 -0.93
N GLU A 96 2.42 14.48 -2.08
CA GLU A 96 2.02 15.88 -2.22
C GLU A 96 0.63 16.15 -1.64
N HIS A 97 -0.17 15.12 -1.45
CA HIS A 97 -1.54 15.20 -0.94
C HIS A 97 -1.68 14.66 0.49
N ALA A 98 -0.58 14.22 1.09
CA ALA A 98 -0.61 13.67 2.45
C ALA A 98 -0.89 14.75 3.49
N ASN A 99 -1.71 14.42 4.48
CA ASN A 99 -1.96 15.27 5.63
C ASN A 99 -0.81 15.17 6.65
N LEU A 100 -0.11 14.05 6.66
CA LEU A 100 1.00 13.78 7.55
C LEU A 100 2.06 12.97 6.81
N ILE A 101 3.32 13.37 6.95
CA ILE A 101 4.46 12.61 6.43
C ILE A 101 5.24 12.07 7.62
N VAL A 102 5.39 10.76 7.67
CA VAL A 102 6.16 10.07 8.70
C VAL A 102 7.44 9.54 8.07
N ARG A 103 8.59 9.98 8.56
CA ARG A 103 9.89 9.48 8.13
C ARG A 103 10.39 8.47 9.13
N THR A 104 10.59 7.24 8.67
CA THR A 104 11.01 6.12 9.52
C THR A 104 12.51 5.89 9.39
N ALA A 105 13.30 6.96 9.34
CA ALA A 105 14.74 6.87 9.18
C ALA A 105 15.39 6.16 10.38
N ASP A 106 16.27 5.22 10.08
CA ASP A 106 17.34 4.71 10.95
C ASP A 106 17.03 4.46 12.42
N THR A 107 15.84 4.03 12.74
CA THR A 107 15.63 3.53 14.08
C THR A 107 16.17 2.11 14.16
N PRO A 108 17.23 1.91 14.93
CA PRO A 108 17.68 0.54 15.19
C PRO A 108 16.60 -0.17 15.97
N ASN A 109 16.00 -1.13 15.36
CA ASN A 109 15.04 -1.99 16.04
C ASN A 109 15.61 -3.40 16.11
#